data_42ac764f18955dbc8804fa8dc738557a
#
_entry.id   42ac764f18955dbc8804fa8dc738557a
#
_cell.length_a   1.000
_cell.length_b   1.000
_cell.length_c   1.000
_cell.angle_alpha   90.00
_cell.angle_beta   90.00
_cell.angle_gamma   90.00
#
_symmetry.space_group_name_H-M   'P 1'
#
loop_
_entity.id
_entity.type
_entity.pdbx_description
1 polymer ?
#
loop_
_entity_poly.entity_id
_entity_poly.type
_entity_poly.pdbx_seq_one_letter_code
_entity_poly.pdbx_strand_id
1 'polypeptide(L)'
;MPLLLTAAALSAGWVAAAGAQAALNLTGTCERLVIAGQDLTATCRGTLLNNVARSRTSFGFASSEGQNLTFSGTGAQQDRTEETDPLQPINLVSPGKSGPEGVVQTPTPAVGSCRFSTPSPGKTAITCEAHAGGKDYAGTFVTDAKSAGDAGKP
;
A
#
# COMPACT_ATOMS: atom_id res chain seq x y z
N MET A 1 26.85 46.04 46.10
CA MET A 1 27.07 44.97 45.14
C MET A 1 25.72 44.28 44.83
N PRO A 2 25.12 44.50 43.71
CA PRO A 2 23.91 43.74 43.36
C PRO A 2 24.29 42.42 42.68
N LEU A 3 23.79 41.32 43.22
CA LEU A 3 23.87 39.99 42.63
C LEU A 3 22.90 39.94 41.45
N LEU A 4 23.45 39.72 40.24
CA LEU A 4 22.68 39.40 39.06
C LEU A 4 22.39 37.90 39.04
N LEU A 5 21.15 37.52 39.29
CA LEU A 5 20.64 36.16 39.04
C LEU A 5 20.31 36.05 37.56
N THR A 6 21.10 35.30 36.80
CA THR A 6 20.77 34.88 35.44
C THR A 6 19.87 33.65 35.49
N ALA A 7 18.60 33.83 35.15
CA ALA A 7 17.67 32.72 34.95
C ALA A 7 17.94 32.05 33.58
N ALA A 8 18.48 30.85 33.61
CA ALA A 8 18.58 30.01 32.39
C ALA A 8 17.22 29.42 32.08
N ALA A 9 16.60 29.86 31.00
CA ALA A 9 15.38 29.28 30.49
C ALA A 9 15.71 27.98 29.73
N LEU A 10 15.35 26.84 30.31
CA LEU A 10 15.38 25.54 29.64
C LEU A 10 14.18 25.47 28.69
N SER A 11 14.41 25.71 27.41
CA SER A 11 13.45 25.42 26.36
C SER A 11 13.40 23.92 26.13
N ALA A 12 12.39 23.24 26.69
CA ALA A 12 12.08 21.85 26.38
C ALA A 12 11.55 21.80 24.93
N GLY A 13 12.42 21.42 23.98
CA GLY A 13 12.03 21.18 22.64
C GLY A 13 11.15 19.92 22.57
N TRP A 14 9.91 20.08 22.18
CA TRP A 14 9.01 18.96 21.89
C TRP A 14 9.44 18.34 20.57
N VAL A 15 10.10 17.20 20.62
CA VAL A 15 10.35 16.39 19.43
C VAL A 15 9.04 15.67 19.10
N ALA A 16 8.31 16.18 18.12
CA ALA A 16 7.18 15.47 17.57
C ALA A 16 7.73 14.19 16.91
N ALA A 17 7.43 13.03 17.50
CA ALA A 17 7.72 11.75 16.88
C ALA A 17 6.86 11.64 15.60
N ALA A 18 7.46 11.84 14.43
CA ALA A 18 6.82 11.56 13.17
C ALA A 18 6.48 10.06 13.14
N GLY A 19 5.20 9.71 12.96
CA GLY A 19 4.75 8.33 12.86
C GLY A 19 5.56 7.62 11.77
N ALA A 20 6.16 6.46 12.09
CA ALA A 20 6.95 5.69 11.15
C ALA A 20 6.06 5.20 10.01
N GLN A 21 6.32 5.67 8.77
CA GLN A 21 5.79 5.11 7.55
C GLN A 21 6.83 4.17 6.95
N ALA A 22 6.44 2.92 6.65
CA ALA A 22 7.29 1.98 5.93
C ALA A 22 6.78 1.88 4.49
N ALA A 23 7.63 2.24 3.53
CA ALA A 23 7.37 2.09 2.11
C ALA A 23 8.36 1.07 1.54
N LEU A 24 7.84 0.04 0.86
CA LEU A 24 8.62 -1.00 0.20
C LEU A 24 8.28 -1.02 -1.29
N ASN A 25 9.32 -0.96 -2.12
CA ASN A 25 9.20 -1.30 -3.53
C ASN A 25 9.49 -2.79 -3.69
N LEU A 26 8.46 -3.54 -4.02
CA LEU A 26 8.58 -4.97 -4.30
C LEU A 26 8.85 -5.16 -5.78
N THR A 27 9.81 -6.02 -6.10
CA THR A 27 10.08 -6.44 -7.48
C THR A 27 9.54 -7.83 -7.72
N GLY A 28 9.07 -8.10 -8.92
CA GLY A 28 8.47 -9.38 -9.26
C GLY A 28 7.74 -9.33 -10.59
N THR A 29 6.62 -10.03 -10.66
CA THR A 29 5.79 -10.13 -11.85
C THR A 29 4.39 -9.62 -11.56
N CYS A 30 3.93 -8.65 -12.35
CA CYS A 30 2.52 -8.28 -12.36
C CYS A 30 1.77 -9.23 -13.28
N GLU A 31 0.89 -10.03 -12.71
CA GLU A 31 0.11 -11.03 -13.45
C GLU A 31 -1.25 -10.52 -13.91
N ARG A 32 -1.73 -9.45 -13.27
CA ARG A 32 -3.02 -8.85 -13.59
C ARG A 32 -3.07 -7.39 -13.17
N LEU A 33 -3.65 -6.56 -14.01
CA LEU A 33 -4.04 -5.19 -13.67
C LEU A 33 -5.31 -4.82 -14.41
N VAL A 34 -6.37 -4.50 -13.66
CA VAL A 34 -7.65 -4.02 -14.19
C VAL A 34 -8.00 -2.71 -13.50
N ILE A 35 -8.19 -1.67 -14.29
CA ILE A 35 -8.56 -0.33 -13.78
C ILE A 35 -9.91 0.06 -14.39
N ALA A 36 -10.92 0.20 -13.54
CA ALA A 36 -12.28 0.56 -13.94
C ALA A 36 -12.84 -0.35 -15.05
N GLY A 37 -12.60 -1.65 -14.94
CA GLY A 37 -13.02 -2.66 -15.91
C GLY A 37 -12.13 -2.81 -17.13
N GLN A 38 -11.11 -1.96 -17.31
CA GLN A 38 -10.16 -2.05 -18.41
C GLN A 38 -8.95 -2.91 -18.02
N ASP A 39 -8.66 -3.92 -18.82
CA ASP A 39 -7.50 -4.80 -18.63
C ASP A 39 -6.22 -4.14 -19.15
N LEU A 40 -5.30 -3.85 -18.24
CA LEU A 40 -3.99 -3.26 -18.49
C LEU A 40 -2.84 -4.22 -18.14
N THR A 41 -3.12 -5.52 -18.06
CA THR A 41 -2.12 -6.52 -17.66
C THR A 41 -0.89 -6.51 -18.56
N ALA A 42 -1.06 -6.33 -19.87
CA ALA A 42 0.05 -6.32 -20.83
C ALA A 42 1.08 -5.21 -20.58
N THR A 43 0.68 -4.10 -19.95
CA THR A 43 1.55 -2.95 -19.66
C THR A 43 1.87 -2.81 -18.18
N CYS A 44 1.42 -3.73 -17.33
CA CYS A 44 1.66 -3.70 -15.90
C CYS A 44 3.14 -3.91 -15.57
N ARG A 45 3.68 -3.05 -14.75
CA ARG A 45 5.11 -3.09 -14.39
C ARG A 45 5.41 -4.17 -13.35
N GLY A 46 6.64 -4.70 -13.42
CA GLY A 46 7.18 -5.66 -12.45
C GLY A 46 7.61 -5.03 -11.12
N THR A 47 6.94 -4.00 -10.68
CA THR A 47 7.16 -3.34 -9.39
C THR A 47 5.82 -3.05 -8.72
N LEU A 48 5.77 -3.26 -7.41
CA LEU A 48 4.61 -2.94 -6.57
C LEU A 48 5.06 -2.08 -5.42
N LEU A 49 4.39 -0.96 -5.18
CA LEU A 49 4.61 -0.13 -4.02
C LEU A 49 3.72 -0.58 -2.86
N ASN A 50 4.32 -1.13 -1.82
CA ASN A 50 3.61 -1.44 -0.58
C ASN A 50 3.94 -0.38 0.47
N ASN A 51 2.94 0.32 0.95
CA ASN A 51 3.09 1.38 1.93
C ASN A 51 2.26 1.05 3.17
N VAL A 52 2.93 1.00 4.33
CA VAL A 52 2.28 0.78 5.62
C VAL A 52 2.44 2.02 6.46
N ALA A 53 1.35 2.73 6.65
CA ALA A 53 1.23 3.81 7.61
C ALA A 53 0.49 3.30 8.86
N ARG A 54 0.52 4.08 9.93
CA ARG A 54 -0.01 3.72 11.26
C ARG A 54 -1.44 3.17 11.25
N SER A 55 -2.30 3.67 10.35
CA SER A 55 -3.71 3.32 10.29
C SER A 55 -4.15 2.86 8.89
N ARG A 56 -3.23 2.78 7.94
CA ARG A 56 -3.55 2.48 6.55
C ARG A 56 -2.44 1.71 5.87
N THR A 57 -2.84 0.65 5.17
CA THR A 57 -1.96 -0.12 4.29
C THR A 57 -2.40 0.08 2.84
N SER A 58 -1.46 0.24 1.93
CA SER A 58 -1.76 0.41 0.50
C SER A 58 -0.83 -0.40 -0.40
N PHE A 59 -1.36 -0.77 -1.56
CA PHE A 59 -0.69 -1.53 -2.61
C PHE A 59 -0.86 -0.79 -3.93
N GLY A 60 0.24 -0.31 -4.49
CA GLY A 60 0.26 0.51 -5.69
C GLY A 60 0.81 -0.23 -6.90
N PHE A 61 -0.04 -0.44 -7.90
CA PHE A 61 0.29 -1.00 -9.22
C PHE A 61 0.52 0.12 -10.22
N ALA A 62 1.40 -0.10 -11.18
CA ALA A 62 1.69 0.88 -12.24
C ALA A 62 1.76 0.22 -13.61
N SER A 63 1.28 0.93 -14.62
CA SER A 63 1.42 0.61 -16.03
C SER A 63 2.59 1.38 -16.64
N SER A 64 3.26 0.80 -17.63
CA SER A 64 4.29 1.49 -18.41
C SER A 64 3.74 2.64 -19.26
N GLU A 65 2.44 2.73 -19.42
CA GLU A 65 1.74 3.81 -20.13
C GLU A 65 1.27 4.96 -19.23
N GLY A 66 1.70 4.95 -17.97
CA GLY A 66 1.42 6.04 -17.04
C GLY A 66 0.16 5.90 -16.19
N GLN A 67 -0.67 4.86 -16.39
CA GLN A 67 -1.77 4.59 -15.46
C GLN A 67 -1.24 3.95 -14.19
N ASN A 68 -1.90 4.23 -13.07
CA ASN A 68 -1.62 3.58 -11.80
C ASN A 68 -2.91 3.31 -11.02
N LEU A 69 -2.82 2.38 -10.09
CA LEU A 69 -3.93 1.98 -9.25
C LEU A 69 -3.41 1.66 -7.86
N THR A 70 -3.94 2.32 -6.86
CA THR A 70 -3.62 2.04 -5.46
C THR A 70 -4.84 1.49 -4.75
N PHE A 71 -4.69 0.33 -4.13
CA PHE A 71 -5.65 -0.23 -3.18
C PHE A 71 -5.25 0.17 -1.78
N SER A 72 -6.17 0.72 -0.98
CA SER A 72 -5.89 1.14 0.39
C SER A 72 -6.95 0.62 1.34
N GLY A 73 -6.51 0.23 2.51
CA GLY A 73 -7.39 -0.21 3.58
C GLY A 73 -6.98 0.31 4.95
N THR A 74 -7.99 0.48 5.80
CA THR A 74 -7.83 0.73 7.23
C THR A 74 -8.17 -0.53 8.01
N GLY A 75 -7.71 -0.59 9.26
CA GLY A 75 -7.93 -1.73 10.12
C GLY A 75 -6.82 -2.76 10.05
N ALA A 76 -6.91 -3.75 10.93
CA ALA A 76 -5.90 -4.80 11.03
C ALA A 76 -6.01 -5.79 9.88
N GLN A 77 -4.87 -6.29 9.43
CA GLN A 77 -4.80 -7.43 8.55
C GLN A 77 -5.42 -8.65 9.26
N GLN A 78 -6.28 -9.39 8.56
CA GLN A 78 -6.86 -10.62 9.07
C GLN A 78 -5.88 -11.76 8.87
N ASP A 79 -5.66 -12.53 9.94
CA ASP A 79 -4.73 -13.65 9.93
C ASP A 79 -5.28 -14.85 9.12
N ARG A 80 -4.35 -15.71 8.73
CA ARG A 80 -4.67 -16.97 8.08
C ARG A 80 -5.50 -17.85 9.01
N THR A 81 -6.54 -18.46 8.46
CA THR A 81 -7.28 -19.56 9.06
C THR A 81 -7.03 -20.84 8.25
N GLU A 82 -7.57 -21.99 8.70
CA GLU A 82 -7.49 -23.24 7.92
C GLU A 82 -8.20 -23.13 6.56
N GLU A 83 -9.17 -22.24 6.44
CA GLU A 83 -10.01 -22.07 5.25
C GLU A 83 -9.68 -20.83 4.42
N THR A 84 -8.95 -19.85 4.98
CA THR A 84 -8.71 -18.58 4.32
C THR A 84 -7.27 -18.13 4.41
N ASP A 85 -6.77 -17.57 3.32
CA ASP A 85 -5.50 -16.86 3.28
C ASP A 85 -5.56 -15.55 4.10
N PRO A 86 -4.42 -15.05 4.60
CA PRO A 86 -4.37 -13.74 5.21
C PRO A 86 -4.89 -12.68 4.25
N LEU A 87 -5.65 -11.72 4.75
CA LEU A 87 -6.17 -10.65 3.92
C LEU A 87 -6.13 -9.29 4.61
N GLN A 88 -6.02 -8.25 3.79
CA GLN A 88 -6.17 -6.86 4.16
C GLN A 88 -7.48 -6.33 3.57
N PRO A 89 -8.45 -5.92 4.39
CA PRO A 89 -9.64 -5.25 3.87
C PRO A 89 -9.27 -3.95 3.13
N ILE A 90 -9.94 -3.69 2.01
CA ILE A 90 -9.75 -2.49 1.18
C ILE A 90 -11.04 -1.67 1.24
N ASN A 91 -10.90 -0.39 1.52
CA ASN A 91 -12.02 0.56 1.56
C ASN A 91 -11.84 1.78 0.63
N LEU A 92 -10.73 1.83 -0.09
CA LEU A 92 -10.43 2.91 -1.02
C LEU A 92 -9.63 2.37 -2.21
N VAL A 93 -10.00 2.78 -3.41
CA VAL A 93 -9.17 2.64 -4.61
C VAL A 93 -8.82 4.01 -5.15
N SER A 94 -7.61 4.18 -5.64
CA SER A 94 -7.14 5.44 -6.19
C SER A 94 -6.55 5.18 -7.58
N PRO A 95 -7.40 5.16 -8.62
CA PRO A 95 -6.89 5.16 -9.98
C PRO A 95 -6.26 6.51 -10.30
N GLY A 96 -5.22 6.50 -11.13
CA GLY A 96 -4.51 7.72 -11.45
C GLY A 96 -3.72 7.65 -12.75
N LYS A 97 -3.15 8.80 -13.09
CA LYS A 97 -2.24 8.97 -14.23
C LYS A 97 -1.01 9.74 -13.82
N SER A 98 0.14 9.31 -14.33
CA SER A 98 1.37 10.07 -14.29
C SER A 98 1.40 11.09 -15.44
N GLY A 99 1.81 12.30 -15.15
CA GLY A 99 1.93 13.38 -16.11
C GLY A 99 3.11 14.29 -15.81
N PRO A 100 3.32 15.39 -16.60
CA PRO A 100 4.44 16.31 -16.42
C PRO A 100 4.53 16.94 -15.03
N GLU A 101 3.40 17.07 -14.36
CA GLU A 101 3.29 17.69 -13.01
C GLU A 101 3.25 16.65 -11.88
N GLY A 102 3.52 15.37 -12.18
CA GLY A 102 3.50 14.28 -11.22
C GLY A 102 2.29 13.33 -11.39
N VAL A 103 1.98 12.58 -10.35
CA VAL A 103 0.89 11.61 -10.35
C VAL A 103 -0.38 12.26 -9.83
N VAL A 104 -1.45 12.20 -10.61
CA VAL A 104 -2.79 12.63 -10.20
C VAL A 104 -3.64 11.40 -9.95
N GLN A 105 -4.11 11.23 -8.72
CA GLN A 105 -4.97 10.12 -8.31
C GLN A 105 -6.35 10.64 -7.89
N THR A 106 -7.37 9.82 -8.12
CA THR A 106 -8.76 10.10 -7.72
C THR A 106 -9.22 9.05 -6.70
N PRO A 107 -9.07 9.31 -5.39
CA PRO A 107 -9.52 8.38 -4.36
C PRO A 107 -11.03 8.16 -4.44
N THR A 108 -11.44 6.89 -4.47
CA THR A 108 -12.86 6.49 -4.57
C THR A 108 -13.15 5.44 -3.50
N PRO A 109 -14.22 5.62 -2.68
CA PRO A 109 -14.64 4.60 -1.74
C PRO A 109 -14.91 3.28 -2.42
N ALA A 110 -14.43 2.19 -1.82
CA ALA A 110 -14.47 0.87 -2.42
C ALA A 110 -14.79 -0.21 -1.38
N VAL A 111 -15.22 -1.36 -1.87
CA VAL A 111 -15.38 -2.59 -1.09
C VAL A 111 -14.52 -3.66 -1.73
N GLY A 112 -13.62 -4.25 -0.97
CA GLY A 112 -12.72 -5.27 -1.47
C GLY A 112 -11.70 -5.75 -0.46
N SER A 113 -10.71 -6.47 -0.97
CA SER A 113 -9.61 -7.01 -0.16
C SER A 113 -8.37 -7.26 -0.99
N CYS A 114 -7.22 -7.26 -0.33
CA CYS A 114 -5.99 -7.84 -0.85
C CYS A 114 -5.70 -9.12 -0.06
N ARG A 115 -5.48 -10.23 -0.76
CA ARG A 115 -5.16 -11.53 -0.18
C ARG A 115 -3.69 -11.85 -0.43
N PHE A 116 -3.10 -12.57 0.52
CA PHE A 116 -1.70 -12.98 0.46
C PHE A 116 -1.64 -14.49 0.41
N SER A 117 -1.06 -15.04 -0.65
CA SER A 117 -0.91 -16.48 -0.83
C SER A 117 0.53 -16.84 -1.21
N THR A 118 0.84 -18.13 -1.14
CA THR A 118 2.16 -18.66 -1.52
C THR A 118 1.97 -19.59 -2.72
N PRO A 119 2.07 -19.07 -3.97
CA PRO A 119 1.83 -19.87 -5.18
C PRO A 119 2.89 -20.95 -5.39
N SER A 120 4.11 -20.72 -4.87
CA SER A 120 5.21 -21.67 -4.86
C SER A 120 6.16 -21.34 -3.71
N PRO A 121 7.04 -22.27 -3.27
CA PRO A 121 7.98 -22.00 -2.19
C PRO A 121 8.83 -20.74 -2.45
N GLY A 122 8.90 -19.85 -1.47
CA GLY A 122 9.65 -18.59 -1.56
C GLY A 122 8.99 -17.47 -2.33
N LYS A 123 7.79 -17.68 -2.85
CA LYS A 123 7.00 -16.67 -3.58
C LYS A 123 5.80 -16.22 -2.77
N THR A 124 5.49 -14.95 -2.82
CA THR A 124 4.25 -14.38 -2.27
C THR A 124 3.44 -13.77 -3.38
N ALA A 125 2.18 -14.15 -3.51
CA ALA A 125 1.22 -13.51 -4.37
C ALA A 125 0.34 -12.54 -3.57
N ILE A 126 0.22 -11.32 -4.07
CA ILE A 126 -0.67 -10.29 -3.54
C ILE A 126 -1.77 -10.10 -4.57
N THR A 127 -3.00 -10.49 -4.22
CA THR A 127 -4.16 -10.41 -5.10
C THR A 127 -5.18 -9.45 -4.51
N CYS A 128 -5.33 -8.29 -5.14
CA CYS A 128 -6.25 -7.25 -4.75
C CYS A 128 -7.45 -7.22 -5.69
N GLU A 129 -8.65 -7.17 -5.12
CA GLU A 129 -9.89 -6.99 -5.84
C GLU A 129 -10.77 -6.00 -5.07
N ALA A 130 -11.39 -5.07 -5.80
CA ALA A 130 -12.29 -4.10 -5.21
C ALA A 130 -13.33 -3.63 -6.23
N HIS A 131 -14.45 -3.20 -5.71
CA HIS A 131 -15.55 -2.63 -6.48
C HIS A 131 -15.84 -1.21 -5.99
N ALA A 132 -15.89 -0.26 -6.89
CA ALA A 132 -16.10 1.15 -6.58
C ALA A 132 -16.81 1.87 -7.73
N GLY A 133 -17.86 2.64 -7.42
CA GLY A 133 -18.57 3.41 -8.42
C GLY A 133 -19.14 2.58 -9.58
N GLY A 134 -19.57 1.35 -9.31
CA GLY A 134 -20.10 0.44 -10.33
C GLY A 134 -19.04 -0.17 -11.25
N LYS A 135 -17.76 -0.09 -10.90
CA LYS A 135 -16.63 -0.58 -11.70
C LYS A 135 -15.75 -1.53 -10.91
N ASP A 136 -15.09 -2.44 -11.61
CA ASP A 136 -14.17 -3.41 -11.04
C ASP A 136 -12.72 -2.95 -11.16
N TYR A 137 -11.98 -3.23 -10.09
CA TYR A 137 -10.55 -2.97 -9.97
C TYR A 137 -9.86 -4.24 -9.49
N ALA A 138 -8.78 -4.63 -10.12
CA ALA A 138 -8.04 -5.81 -9.73
C ALA A 138 -6.54 -5.65 -9.99
N GLY A 139 -5.75 -6.31 -9.16
CA GLY A 139 -4.31 -6.40 -9.34
C GLY A 139 -3.76 -7.67 -8.72
N THR A 140 -2.88 -8.36 -9.42
CA THR A 140 -2.16 -9.53 -8.89
C THR A 140 -0.67 -9.36 -9.14
N PHE A 141 0.11 -9.48 -8.07
CA PHE A 141 1.55 -9.33 -8.11
C PHE A 141 2.23 -10.49 -7.39
N VAL A 142 3.24 -11.08 -8.00
CA VAL A 142 4.03 -12.17 -7.41
C VAL A 142 5.45 -11.70 -7.17
N THR A 143 5.90 -11.81 -5.93
CA THR A 143 7.23 -11.34 -5.51
C THR A 143 7.93 -12.38 -4.62
N ASP A 144 9.26 -12.34 -4.61
CA ASP A 144 10.10 -13.08 -3.65
C ASP A 144 10.19 -12.39 -2.29
N ALA A 145 9.85 -11.10 -2.22
CA ALA A 145 9.89 -10.34 -1.00
C ALA A 145 8.70 -10.66 -0.10
N LYS A 146 8.89 -10.59 1.22
CA LYS A 146 7.78 -10.62 2.16
C LYS A 146 7.01 -9.30 2.08
N SER A 147 5.68 -9.36 2.12
CA SER A 147 4.88 -8.15 2.26
C SER A 147 5.13 -7.51 3.63
N ALA A 148 4.90 -6.19 3.74
CA ALA A 148 5.06 -5.50 5.03
C ALA A 148 4.12 -6.04 6.12
N GLY A 149 2.99 -6.65 5.74
CA GLY A 149 2.07 -7.32 6.67
C GLY A 149 2.65 -8.60 7.30
N ASP A 150 3.62 -9.25 6.65
CA ASP A 150 4.27 -10.46 7.13
C ASP A 150 5.56 -10.17 7.93
N ALA A 151 6.04 -8.95 7.93
CA ALA A 151 7.33 -8.56 8.49
C ALA A 151 7.43 -8.66 10.04
N GLY A 152 6.36 -9.01 10.74
CA GLY A 152 6.33 -9.16 12.19
C GLY A 152 6.10 -10.59 12.69
N LYS A 153 6.01 -11.59 11.80
CA LYS A 153 5.80 -12.99 12.18
C LYS A 153 7.09 -13.81 12.09
N PRO A 154 7.48 -14.52 13.17
CA PRO A 154 8.62 -15.41 13.15
C PRO A 154 8.39 -16.62 12.22
#